data_7692f173b9480f902e7543d354914990
#
_entry.id   7692f173b9480f902e7543d354914990
#
_cell.length_a   1.000
_cell.length_b   1.000
_cell.length_c   1.000
_cell.angle_alpha   90.00
_cell.angle_beta   90.00
_cell.angle_gamma   90.00
#
_symmetry.space_group_name_H-M   'P 1'
#
loop_
_entity.id
_entity.type
_entity.pdbx_description
1 polymer ?
#
loop_
_entity_poly.entity_id
_entity_poly.type
_entity_poly.pdbx_seq_one_letter_code
_entity_poly.pdbx_strand_id
1 'polypeptide(L)'
;AKYLYENKQFSTAKSIIDSIDILYPREVAVRKEALTLMRLVERGECEQNIAFCDSLLPIRLEEVEALKKGFVFEKDTAYNDIGNYIWQTMTVERNVERSYIRCGVNEEGELYMASVYFGGQPIEHTGVKFSTKDGTVAETPSIPFDGGLNYRFKDLGNTTEVVTYKGEHCKAIASLVYLTDVKERIKVEYMGGKPYVLYLSDNDKKAIKATYELAMVLGEIHAMQKEKARSEKKIMLIDAKLNKSEIE
;
A
#
# COMPACT_ATOMS: atom_id res chain seq x y z
N ALA A 1 -19.28 -27.26 -17.14
CA ALA A 1 -18.10 -26.41 -17.17
C ALA A 1 -18.08 -25.55 -18.46
N LYS A 2 -18.26 -26.15 -19.67
CA LYS A 2 -18.20 -25.45 -20.95
C LYS A 2 -19.23 -24.31 -21.07
N TYR A 3 -20.48 -24.58 -20.70
CA TYR A 3 -21.55 -23.57 -20.62
C TYR A 3 -21.18 -22.39 -19.68
N LEU A 4 -20.54 -22.67 -18.54
CA LEU A 4 -20.11 -21.65 -17.60
C LEU A 4 -18.96 -20.80 -18.16
N TYR A 5 -18.04 -21.41 -18.89
CA TYR A 5 -16.99 -20.71 -19.61
C TYR A 5 -17.57 -19.72 -20.65
N GLU A 6 -18.52 -20.17 -21.47
CA GLU A 6 -19.19 -19.36 -22.49
C GLU A 6 -19.95 -18.17 -21.87
N ASN A 7 -20.47 -18.34 -20.65
CA ASN A 7 -21.11 -17.27 -19.86
C ASN A 7 -20.15 -16.48 -18.96
N LYS A 8 -18.84 -16.62 -19.13
CA LYS A 8 -17.79 -15.92 -18.37
C LYS A 8 -17.84 -16.13 -16.84
N GLN A 9 -18.44 -17.25 -16.40
CA GLN A 9 -18.49 -17.66 -14.99
C GLN A 9 -17.24 -18.48 -14.63
N PHE A 10 -16.07 -17.87 -14.71
CA PHE A 10 -14.78 -18.56 -14.68
C PHE A 10 -14.51 -19.27 -13.35
N SER A 11 -14.81 -18.66 -12.21
CA SER A 11 -14.60 -19.30 -10.89
C SER A 11 -15.40 -20.58 -10.74
N THR A 12 -16.69 -20.55 -11.13
CA THR A 12 -17.57 -21.73 -11.07
C THR A 12 -17.12 -22.79 -12.07
N ALA A 13 -16.72 -22.38 -13.27
CA ALA A 13 -16.17 -23.28 -14.29
C ALA A 13 -14.95 -24.04 -13.78
N LYS A 14 -14.00 -23.35 -13.14
CA LYS A 14 -12.80 -23.95 -12.52
C LYS A 14 -13.17 -24.99 -11.46
N SER A 15 -14.04 -24.65 -10.52
CA SER A 15 -14.46 -25.57 -9.45
C SER A 15 -15.07 -26.87 -10.00
N ILE A 16 -15.87 -26.79 -11.09
CA ILE A 16 -16.43 -27.97 -11.73
C ILE A 16 -15.34 -28.78 -12.46
N ILE A 17 -14.38 -28.10 -13.12
CA ILE A 17 -13.28 -28.79 -13.82
C ILE A 17 -12.39 -29.52 -12.81
N ASP A 18 -12.04 -28.86 -11.68
CA ASP A 18 -11.23 -29.46 -10.60
C ASP A 18 -11.89 -30.71 -10.02
N SER A 19 -13.23 -30.75 -9.94
CA SER A 19 -13.95 -31.93 -9.46
C SER A 19 -13.85 -33.15 -10.40
N ILE A 20 -13.54 -32.96 -11.69
CA ILE A 20 -13.39 -34.06 -12.67
C ILE A 20 -12.23 -34.98 -12.28
N ASP A 21 -11.10 -34.41 -11.87
CA ASP A 21 -9.93 -35.19 -11.45
C ASP A 21 -10.21 -36.10 -10.23
N ILE A 22 -11.11 -35.63 -9.35
CA ILE A 22 -11.53 -36.38 -8.15
C ILE A 22 -12.55 -37.46 -8.51
N LEU A 23 -13.55 -37.12 -9.32
CA LEU A 23 -14.68 -38.01 -9.62
C LEU A 23 -14.32 -39.04 -10.68
N TYR A 24 -13.43 -38.74 -11.61
CA TYR A 24 -13.08 -39.59 -12.76
C TYR A 24 -11.56 -39.81 -12.89
N PRO A 25 -10.88 -40.32 -11.87
CA PRO A 25 -9.40 -40.40 -11.85
C PRO A 25 -8.82 -41.38 -12.89
N ARG A 26 -9.63 -42.33 -13.40
CA ARG A 26 -9.20 -43.33 -14.38
C ARG A 26 -9.53 -42.94 -15.83
N GLU A 27 -10.34 -41.91 -16.05
CA GLU A 27 -10.82 -41.49 -17.38
C GLU A 27 -9.84 -40.51 -18.02
N VAL A 28 -8.75 -41.03 -18.61
CA VAL A 28 -7.65 -40.22 -19.14
C VAL A 28 -8.11 -39.24 -20.21
N ALA A 29 -9.01 -39.65 -21.12
CA ALA A 29 -9.52 -38.80 -22.20
C ALA A 29 -10.31 -37.61 -21.63
N VAL A 30 -11.20 -37.85 -20.67
CA VAL A 30 -12.01 -36.81 -20.01
C VAL A 30 -11.13 -35.83 -19.27
N ARG A 31 -10.10 -36.30 -18.56
CA ARG A 31 -9.13 -35.47 -17.86
C ARG A 31 -8.29 -34.62 -18.81
N LYS A 32 -7.88 -35.16 -19.96
CA LYS A 32 -7.16 -34.37 -21.01
C LYS A 32 -8.03 -33.25 -21.54
N GLU A 33 -9.32 -33.52 -21.82
CA GLU A 33 -10.28 -32.49 -22.25
C GLU A 33 -10.55 -31.44 -21.17
N ALA A 34 -10.71 -31.89 -19.91
CA ALA A 34 -10.89 -31.02 -18.76
C ALA A 34 -9.69 -30.06 -18.55
N LEU A 35 -8.46 -30.59 -18.71
CA LEU A 35 -7.24 -29.76 -18.62
C LEU A 35 -7.17 -28.71 -19.74
N THR A 36 -7.56 -29.06 -20.97
CA THR A 36 -7.63 -28.10 -22.08
C THR A 36 -8.67 -27.02 -21.80
N LEU A 37 -9.86 -27.41 -21.31
CA LEU A 37 -10.91 -26.45 -20.93
C LEU A 37 -10.46 -25.57 -19.77
N MET A 38 -9.74 -26.11 -18.76
CA MET A 38 -9.17 -25.31 -17.68
C MET A 38 -8.26 -24.20 -18.20
N ARG A 39 -7.39 -24.51 -19.17
CA ARG A 39 -6.51 -23.53 -19.81
C ARG A 39 -7.31 -22.42 -20.50
N LEU A 40 -8.38 -22.77 -21.22
CA LEU A 40 -9.26 -21.78 -21.86
C LEU A 40 -9.99 -20.90 -20.82
N VAL A 41 -10.48 -21.49 -19.72
CA VAL A 41 -11.11 -20.77 -18.61
C VAL A 41 -10.13 -19.78 -17.96
N GLU A 42 -8.91 -20.23 -17.66
CA GLU A 42 -7.87 -19.39 -17.09
C GLU A 42 -7.44 -18.26 -18.04
N ARG A 43 -7.38 -18.53 -19.33
CA ARG A 43 -7.10 -17.51 -20.36
C ARG A 43 -8.19 -16.44 -20.39
N GLY A 44 -9.47 -16.88 -20.43
CA GLY A 44 -10.63 -15.96 -20.45
C GLY A 44 -10.71 -15.11 -19.18
N GLU A 45 -10.38 -15.64 -18.00
CA GLU A 45 -10.29 -14.90 -16.77
C GLU A 45 -9.18 -13.82 -16.82
N CYS A 46 -8.00 -14.17 -17.34
CA CYS A 46 -6.92 -13.20 -17.53
C CYS A 46 -7.31 -12.08 -18.50
N GLU A 47 -8.00 -12.40 -19.61
CA GLU A 47 -8.52 -11.41 -20.56
C GLU A 47 -9.54 -10.46 -19.89
N GLN A 48 -10.41 -10.98 -19.04
CA GLN A 48 -11.36 -10.18 -18.27
C GLN A 48 -10.64 -9.25 -17.28
N ASN A 49 -9.62 -9.74 -16.59
CA ASN A 49 -8.81 -8.93 -15.67
C ASN A 49 -8.08 -7.81 -16.41
N ILE A 50 -7.49 -8.08 -17.58
CA ILE A 50 -6.83 -7.06 -18.40
C ILE A 50 -7.84 -5.99 -18.83
N ALA A 51 -9.00 -6.39 -19.35
CA ALA A 51 -10.04 -5.45 -19.79
C ALA A 51 -10.55 -4.58 -18.62
N PHE A 52 -10.68 -5.14 -17.42
CA PHE A 52 -11.03 -4.41 -16.21
C PHE A 52 -9.94 -3.37 -15.86
N CYS A 53 -8.67 -3.79 -15.82
CA CYS A 53 -7.55 -2.88 -15.57
C CYS A 53 -7.49 -1.76 -16.61
N ASP A 54 -7.63 -2.08 -17.91
CA ASP A 54 -7.57 -1.09 -18.99
C ASP A 54 -8.70 -0.06 -18.92
N SER A 55 -9.85 -0.43 -18.35
CA SER A 55 -10.98 0.49 -18.18
C SER A 55 -10.80 1.45 -17.00
N LEU A 56 -10.16 1.01 -15.90
CA LEU A 56 -10.01 1.80 -14.67
C LEU A 56 -8.71 2.58 -14.57
N LEU A 57 -7.61 2.05 -15.11
CA LEU A 57 -6.30 2.70 -15.04
C LEU A 57 -6.30 4.16 -15.52
N PRO A 58 -6.91 4.52 -16.67
CA PRO A 58 -6.93 5.91 -17.13
C PRO A 58 -7.62 6.84 -16.13
N ILE A 59 -8.72 6.40 -15.52
CA ILE A 59 -9.50 7.17 -14.54
C ILE A 59 -8.65 7.42 -13.28
N ARG A 60 -7.99 6.37 -12.77
CA ARG A 60 -7.13 6.48 -11.59
C ARG A 60 -5.88 7.32 -11.83
N LEU A 61 -5.32 7.26 -13.04
CA LEU A 61 -4.19 8.10 -13.43
C LEU A 61 -4.56 9.59 -13.50
N GLU A 62 -5.75 9.93 -13.97
CA GLU A 62 -6.25 11.31 -13.94
C GLU A 62 -6.48 11.79 -12.50
N GLU A 63 -7.09 10.96 -11.66
CA GLU A 63 -7.31 11.25 -10.25
C GLU A 63 -6.00 11.51 -9.50
N VAL A 64 -5.00 10.65 -9.70
CA VAL A 64 -3.69 10.79 -9.05
C VAL A 64 -2.98 12.08 -9.42
N GLU A 65 -3.07 12.53 -10.68
CA GLU A 65 -2.46 13.80 -11.11
C GLU A 65 -3.14 15.02 -10.44
N ALA A 66 -4.43 14.93 -10.13
CA ALA A 66 -5.12 15.95 -9.36
C ALA A 66 -4.67 15.95 -7.89
N LEU A 67 -4.52 14.79 -7.26
CA LEU A 67 -4.09 14.63 -5.87
C LEU A 67 -2.64 15.10 -5.66
N LYS A 68 -1.74 14.84 -6.59
CA LYS A 68 -0.31 15.22 -6.52
C LYS A 68 -0.06 16.73 -6.39
N LYS A 69 -1.01 17.59 -6.76
CA LYS A 69 -0.81 19.06 -6.79
C LYS A 69 -0.40 19.69 -5.45
N GLY A 70 -0.68 19.04 -4.34
CA GLY A 70 -0.29 19.50 -3.00
C GLY A 70 1.02 18.92 -2.49
N PHE A 71 1.71 18.08 -3.29
CA PHE A 71 2.89 17.34 -2.87
C PHE A 71 4.16 17.84 -3.53
N VAL A 72 5.27 17.68 -2.83
CA VAL A 72 6.63 17.79 -3.36
C VAL A 72 7.12 16.38 -3.63
N PHE A 73 7.76 16.17 -4.78
CA PHE A 73 8.36 14.89 -5.11
C PHE A 73 9.84 14.91 -4.74
N GLU A 74 10.25 13.99 -3.86
CA GLU A 74 11.63 13.82 -3.42
C GLU A 74 12.16 12.48 -3.92
N LYS A 75 13.26 12.48 -4.67
CA LYS A 75 13.93 11.28 -5.15
C LYS A 75 15.44 11.44 -5.03
N ASP A 76 16.05 10.59 -4.24
CA ASP A 76 17.51 10.47 -4.20
C ASP A 76 17.94 9.40 -5.22
N THR A 77 18.25 9.85 -6.43
CA THR A 77 18.63 8.98 -7.56
C THR A 77 19.94 8.22 -7.34
N ALA A 78 20.74 8.61 -6.34
CA ALA A 78 22.00 7.92 -6.02
C ALA A 78 21.79 6.65 -5.19
N TYR A 79 20.68 6.58 -4.43
CA TYR A 79 20.44 5.49 -3.46
C TYR A 79 19.07 4.83 -3.59
N ASN A 80 18.11 5.45 -4.27
CA ASN A 80 16.75 4.94 -4.36
C ASN A 80 16.20 5.02 -5.79
N ASP A 81 15.72 3.89 -6.31
CA ASP A 81 15.01 3.84 -7.60
C ASP A 81 13.60 4.39 -7.50
N ILE A 82 13.01 4.45 -6.30
CA ILE A 82 11.63 4.87 -6.03
C ILE A 82 11.64 6.20 -5.27
N GLY A 83 10.92 7.20 -5.81
CA GLY A 83 10.73 8.50 -5.17
C GLY A 83 9.55 8.54 -4.20
N ASN A 84 9.47 9.63 -3.42
CA ASN A 84 8.44 9.85 -2.42
C ASN A 84 7.70 11.15 -2.67
N TYR A 85 6.39 11.14 -2.48
CA TYR A 85 5.53 12.32 -2.43
C TYR A 85 5.35 12.75 -0.99
N ILE A 86 5.68 14.00 -0.68
CA ILE A 86 5.57 14.58 0.65
C ILE A 86 4.68 15.81 0.55
N TRP A 87 3.67 15.90 1.43
CA TRP A 87 2.82 17.09 1.47
C TRP A 87 3.67 18.32 1.74
N GLN A 88 3.46 19.42 0.97
CA GLN A 88 4.31 20.60 0.97
C GLN A 88 4.57 21.25 2.34
N THR A 89 3.70 21.04 3.34
CA THR A 89 3.91 21.57 4.70
C THR A 89 4.70 20.60 5.59
N MET A 90 4.97 19.36 5.12
CA MET A 90 5.63 18.30 5.89
C MET A 90 7.08 18.07 5.48
N THR A 91 7.63 18.90 4.58
CA THR A 91 9.06 18.83 4.23
C THR A 91 9.93 19.14 5.45
N VAL A 92 11.15 18.59 5.48
CA VAL A 92 12.07 18.75 6.62
C VAL A 92 12.41 20.22 6.85
N GLU A 93 12.65 20.98 5.78
CA GLU A 93 13.04 22.41 5.83
C GLU A 93 12.00 23.29 6.51
N ARG A 94 10.72 22.93 6.40
CA ARG A 94 9.61 23.67 7.04
C ARG A 94 9.34 23.26 8.48
N ASN A 95 9.97 22.19 8.95
CA ASN A 95 9.72 21.62 10.27
C ASN A 95 11.00 21.45 11.10
N VAL A 96 12.01 22.26 10.80
CA VAL A 96 13.23 22.35 11.61
C VAL A 96 12.85 22.79 13.04
N GLU A 97 13.50 22.18 14.05
CA GLU A 97 13.29 22.47 15.48
C GLU A 97 11.84 22.26 15.98
N ARG A 98 11.11 21.34 15.35
CA ARG A 98 9.73 21.02 15.70
C ARG A 98 9.54 19.52 15.98
N SER A 99 8.77 19.19 17.03
CA SER A 99 8.21 17.83 17.19
C SER A 99 6.92 17.72 16.37
N TYR A 100 6.84 16.72 15.49
CA TYR A 100 5.69 16.51 14.60
C TYR A 100 5.65 15.08 14.06
N ILE A 101 4.56 14.77 13.36
CA ILE A 101 4.43 13.51 12.63
C ILE A 101 4.61 13.81 11.13
N ARG A 102 5.74 13.41 10.58
CA ARG A 102 5.98 13.46 9.13
C ARG A 102 5.27 12.29 8.47
N CYS A 103 4.71 12.50 7.30
CA CYS A 103 4.14 11.44 6.48
C CYS A 103 4.50 11.66 5.01
N GLY A 104 4.56 10.57 4.25
CA GLY A 104 4.78 10.57 2.82
C GLY A 104 4.37 9.24 2.23
N VAL A 105 4.34 9.15 0.90
CA VAL A 105 3.99 7.96 0.15
C VAL A 105 4.94 7.81 -1.04
N ASN A 106 5.38 6.58 -1.32
CA ASN A 106 6.23 6.31 -2.47
C ASN A 106 5.41 6.20 -3.77
N GLU A 107 6.11 6.08 -4.91
CA GLU A 107 5.49 5.96 -6.24
C GLU A 107 4.60 4.70 -6.38
N GLU A 108 4.79 3.67 -5.56
CA GLU A 108 4.00 2.44 -5.55
C GLU A 108 2.80 2.48 -4.60
N GLY A 109 2.61 3.60 -3.87
CA GLY A 109 1.52 3.77 -2.92
C GLY A 109 1.85 3.24 -1.52
N GLU A 110 3.09 2.88 -1.22
CA GLU A 110 3.49 2.51 0.13
C GLU A 110 3.61 3.75 1.01
N LEU A 111 2.75 3.83 2.02
CA LEU A 111 2.74 4.89 3.01
C LEU A 111 3.91 4.74 3.99
N TYR A 112 4.51 5.85 4.39
CA TYR A 112 5.39 5.91 5.56
C TYR A 112 5.02 7.08 6.46
N MET A 113 5.29 6.92 7.75
CA MET A 113 5.17 7.96 8.77
C MET A 113 6.43 7.99 9.61
N ALA A 114 6.82 9.16 10.08
CA ALA A 114 7.91 9.30 11.04
C ALA A 114 7.48 10.19 12.21
N SER A 115 7.68 9.70 13.42
CA SER A 115 7.54 10.51 14.62
C SER A 115 8.86 11.24 14.86
N VAL A 116 8.83 12.56 14.76
CA VAL A 116 9.97 13.42 14.99
C VAL A 116 9.79 14.11 16.33
N TYR A 117 10.75 13.93 17.22
CA TYR A 117 10.86 14.66 18.47
C TYR A 117 12.04 15.63 18.39
N PHE A 118 11.84 16.86 18.87
CA PHE A 118 12.88 17.86 19.04
C PHE A 118 12.81 18.45 20.45
N GLY A 119 13.93 18.45 21.18
CA GLY A 119 13.98 18.99 22.54
C GLY A 119 15.37 18.92 23.17
N GLY A 120 15.56 19.56 24.33
CA GLY A 120 16.86 19.64 25.00
C GLY A 120 17.40 18.31 25.55
N GLN A 121 16.54 17.34 25.83
CA GLN A 121 16.92 16.02 26.36
C GLN A 121 16.25 14.90 25.55
N PRO A 122 16.92 13.77 25.32
CA PRO A 122 16.32 12.63 24.64
C PRO A 122 15.15 12.06 25.46
N ILE A 123 14.10 11.64 24.76
CA ILE A 123 12.97 10.92 25.33
C ILE A 123 13.03 9.42 25.08
N GLU A 124 13.87 8.98 24.13
CA GLU A 124 14.13 7.58 23.77
C GLU A 124 12.86 6.84 23.33
N HIS A 125 12.03 7.53 22.52
CA HIS A 125 10.79 6.92 22.07
C HIS A 125 11.03 5.82 21.02
N THR A 126 10.15 4.83 21.01
CA THR A 126 10.21 3.69 20.10
C THR A 126 8.92 3.49 19.31
N GLY A 127 7.86 4.22 19.66
CA GLY A 127 6.54 4.12 19.04
C GLY A 127 5.71 5.35 19.31
N VAL A 128 4.54 5.40 18.67
CA VAL A 128 3.53 6.43 18.92
C VAL A 128 2.13 5.82 19.00
N LYS A 129 1.31 6.43 19.86
CA LYS A 129 -0.09 6.10 20.05
C LYS A 129 -0.95 7.31 19.76
N PHE A 130 -1.92 7.15 18.88
CA PHE A 130 -2.90 8.17 18.54
C PHE A 130 -4.21 7.86 19.25
N SER A 131 -4.87 8.88 19.78
CA SER A 131 -6.18 8.74 20.40
C SER A 131 -7.08 9.93 20.08
N THR A 132 -8.33 9.66 19.82
CA THR A 132 -9.40 10.63 19.59
C THR A 132 -10.19 10.85 20.89
N LYS A 133 -11.06 11.85 20.91
CA LYS A 133 -11.87 12.18 22.09
C LYS A 133 -12.90 11.11 22.43
N ASP A 134 -13.41 10.40 21.43
CA ASP A 134 -14.38 9.30 21.58
C ASP A 134 -13.74 7.98 22.08
N GLY A 135 -12.41 7.97 22.27
CA GLY A 135 -11.69 6.82 22.80
C GLY A 135 -11.15 5.86 21.72
N THR A 136 -11.32 6.20 20.42
CA THR A 136 -10.69 5.41 19.34
C THR A 136 -9.17 5.56 19.42
N VAL A 137 -8.46 4.43 19.29
CA VAL A 137 -7.00 4.35 19.46
C VAL A 137 -6.36 3.59 18.31
N ALA A 138 -5.22 4.10 17.83
CA ALA A 138 -4.30 3.37 16.95
C ALA A 138 -2.87 3.60 17.42
N GLU A 139 -2.02 2.57 17.32
CA GLU A 139 -0.62 2.64 17.74
C GLU A 139 0.30 1.95 16.72
N THR A 140 1.55 2.37 16.69
CA THR A 140 2.61 1.72 15.90
C THR A 140 3.23 0.58 16.69
N PRO A 141 3.87 -0.39 16.01
CA PRO A 141 4.78 -1.28 16.69
C PRO A 141 5.95 -0.50 17.30
N SER A 142 6.56 -1.07 18.34
CA SER A 142 7.79 -0.52 18.93
C SER A 142 8.97 -0.83 18.01
N ILE A 143 9.73 0.20 17.62
CA ILE A 143 10.98 0.09 16.85
C ILE A 143 12.13 0.53 17.75
N PRO A 144 12.92 -0.42 18.29
CA PRO A 144 14.10 -0.09 19.11
C PRO A 144 15.13 0.72 18.32
N PHE A 145 15.97 1.45 19.04
CA PHE A 145 17.07 2.20 18.45
C PHE A 145 18.01 1.26 17.65
N ASP A 146 18.15 1.52 16.34
CA ASP A 146 18.95 0.72 15.41
C ASP A 146 19.88 1.56 14.53
N GLY A 147 19.80 2.89 14.64
CA GLY A 147 20.57 3.83 13.81
C GLY A 147 20.04 3.98 12.38
N GLY A 148 18.96 3.30 12.01
CA GLY A 148 18.31 3.32 10.70
C GLY A 148 16.86 3.81 10.77
N LEU A 149 15.91 2.93 11.08
CA LEU A 149 14.50 3.29 11.25
C LEU A 149 14.25 4.09 12.55
N ASN A 150 15.03 3.85 13.58
CA ASN A 150 15.04 4.62 14.81
C ASN A 150 16.43 5.18 15.04
N TYR A 151 16.59 6.48 14.86
CA TYR A 151 17.87 7.17 15.07
C TYR A 151 17.67 8.48 15.82
N ARG A 152 18.79 8.98 16.37
CA ARG A 152 18.84 10.28 17.06
C ARG A 152 20.18 10.95 16.84
N PHE A 153 20.16 12.25 16.86
CA PHE A 153 21.37 13.08 16.80
C PHE A 153 21.22 14.31 17.69
N LYS A 154 22.35 14.92 18.03
CA LYS A 154 22.40 16.17 18.78
C LYS A 154 22.95 17.28 17.92
N ASP A 155 22.30 18.44 17.97
CA ASP A 155 22.74 19.66 17.34
C ASP A 155 22.45 20.86 18.22
N LEU A 156 23.45 21.77 18.38
CA LEU A 156 23.35 23.00 19.20
C LEU A 156 22.74 22.79 20.60
N GLY A 157 23.03 21.64 21.23
CA GLY A 157 22.54 21.31 22.58
C GLY A 157 21.15 20.68 22.62
N ASN A 158 20.44 20.59 21.48
CA ASN A 158 19.17 19.91 21.35
C ASN A 158 19.33 18.50 20.80
N THR A 159 18.34 17.65 21.07
CA THR A 159 18.25 16.28 20.56
C THR A 159 17.09 16.19 19.58
N THR A 160 17.37 15.64 18.38
CA THR A 160 16.32 15.19 17.45
C THR A 160 16.27 13.67 17.48
N GLU A 161 15.09 13.10 17.68
CA GLU A 161 14.83 11.67 17.55
C GLU A 161 13.83 11.44 16.42
N VAL A 162 14.09 10.43 15.59
CA VAL A 162 13.23 10.07 14.47
C VAL A 162 12.98 8.57 14.49
N VAL A 163 11.70 8.18 14.50
CA VAL A 163 11.29 6.78 14.35
C VAL A 163 10.38 6.66 13.14
N THR A 164 10.77 5.85 12.16
CA THR A 164 10.09 5.70 10.87
C THR A 164 9.33 4.37 10.81
N TYR A 165 8.07 4.44 10.45
CA TYR A 165 7.14 3.32 10.26
C TYR A 165 6.74 3.24 8.79
N LYS A 166 6.72 2.04 8.18
CA LYS A 166 6.40 1.84 6.76
C LYS A 166 5.23 0.88 6.59
N GLY A 167 4.44 1.09 5.54
CA GLY A 167 3.37 0.21 5.11
C GLY A 167 2.34 -0.08 6.22
N GLU A 168 2.11 -1.33 6.53
CA GLU A 168 1.12 -1.77 7.52
C GLU A 168 1.40 -1.24 8.94
N HIS A 169 2.66 -0.90 9.27
CA HIS A 169 3.04 -0.39 10.59
C HIS A 169 2.48 1.01 10.90
N CYS A 170 2.09 1.77 9.90
CA CYS A 170 1.50 3.11 10.09
C CYS A 170 0.09 3.27 9.50
N LYS A 171 -0.40 2.28 8.77
CA LYS A 171 -1.69 2.33 8.07
C LYS A 171 -2.87 2.54 9.02
N ALA A 172 -2.89 1.87 10.16
CA ALA A 172 -3.95 2.02 11.16
C ALA A 172 -4.03 3.46 11.69
N ILE A 173 -2.89 4.10 11.96
CA ILE A 173 -2.81 5.51 12.39
C ILE A 173 -3.30 6.45 11.29
N ALA A 174 -2.81 6.27 10.06
CA ALA A 174 -3.21 7.10 8.93
C ALA A 174 -4.73 6.99 8.66
N SER A 175 -5.28 5.77 8.73
CA SER A 175 -6.72 5.51 8.61
C SER A 175 -7.52 6.18 9.74
N LEU A 176 -7.06 6.10 11.00
CA LEU A 176 -7.71 6.79 12.12
C LEU A 176 -7.78 8.30 11.84
N VAL A 177 -6.67 8.92 11.45
CA VAL A 177 -6.64 10.36 11.14
C VAL A 177 -7.51 10.68 9.93
N TYR A 178 -7.53 9.83 8.90
CA TYR A 178 -8.35 10.02 7.70
C TYR A 178 -9.84 10.03 8.02
N LEU A 179 -10.31 9.12 8.87
CA LEU A 179 -11.72 8.99 9.26
C LEU A 179 -12.17 10.03 10.29
N THR A 180 -11.25 10.62 11.05
CA THR A 180 -11.56 11.62 12.07
C THR A 180 -11.80 13.00 11.44
N ASP A 181 -12.79 13.76 11.92
CA ASP A 181 -13.00 15.15 11.45
C ASP A 181 -11.75 16.02 11.71
N VAL A 182 -11.44 16.94 10.79
CA VAL A 182 -10.26 17.82 10.91
C VAL A 182 -10.34 18.70 12.16
N LYS A 183 -11.55 19.08 12.60
CA LYS A 183 -11.77 19.90 13.79
C LYS A 183 -11.65 19.10 15.09
N GLU A 184 -11.71 17.78 15.00
CA GLU A 184 -11.59 16.93 16.16
C GLU A 184 -10.13 16.86 16.66
N ARG A 185 -9.96 16.85 17.97
CA ARG A 185 -8.64 16.83 18.60
C ARG A 185 -8.08 15.41 18.62
N ILE A 186 -6.91 15.22 18.04
CA ILE A 186 -6.16 13.96 18.07
C ILE A 186 -4.92 14.15 18.94
N LYS A 187 -4.82 13.34 20.00
CA LYS A 187 -3.66 13.25 20.89
C LYS A 187 -2.67 12.24 20.34
N VAL A 188 -1.39 12.59 20.36
CA VAL A 188 -0.26 11.71 20.02
C VAL A 188 0.64 11.56 21.21
N GLU A 189 0.79 10.34 21.70
CA GLU A 189 1.69 9.97 22.79
C GLU A 189 2.91 9.26 22.20
N TYR A 190 4.10 9.77 22.51
CA TYR A 190 5.36 9.13 22.18
C TYR A 190 5.66 8.08 23.24
N MET A 191 5.80 6.83 22.81
CA MET A 191 5.92 5.66 23.69
C MET A 191 7.36 5.14 23.75
N GLY A 192 7.71 4.48 24.82
CA GLY A 192 9.00 3.82 25.05
C GLY A 192 9.75 4.39 26.24
N GLY A 193 10.40 5.53 26.08
CA GLY A 193 11.20 6.15 27.15
C GLY A 193 10.42 7.17 27.98
N LYS A 194 10.86 8.43 28.00
CA LYS A 194 10.19 9.48 28.77
C LYS A 194 8.88 9.89 28.10
N PRO A 195 7.79 10.09 28.87
CA PRO A 195 6.50 10.49 28.30
C PRO A 195 6.60 11.84 27.56
N TYR A 196 6.11 11.87 26.35
CA TYR A 196 5.94 13.09 25.56
C TYR A 196 4.61 13.05 24.81
N VAL A 197 3.90 14.17 24.80
CA VAL A 197 2.57 14.26 24.17
C VAL A 197 2.51 15.50 23.31
N LEU A 198 1.97 15.33 22.11
CA LEU A 198 1.57 16.45 21.25
C LEU A 198 0.12 16.26 20.78
N TYR A 199 -0.43 17.31 20.22
CA TYR A 199 -1.73 17.27 19.55
C TYR A 199 -1.55 17.65 18.09
N LEU A 200 -2.13 16.88 17.18
CA LEU A 200 -2.06 17.20 15.76
C LEU A 200 -2.73 18.53 15.47
N SER A 201 -2.01 19.42 14.79
CA SER A 201 -2.60 20.64 14.22
C SER A 201 -3.54 20.29 13.05
N ASP A 202 -4.40 21.23 12.68
CA ASP A 202 -5.28 21.04 11.51
C ASP A 202 -4.49 20.85 10.22
N ASN A 203 -3.32 21.51 10.10
CA ASN A 203 -2.42 21.31 8.97
C ASN A 203 -1.79 19.91 8.96
N ASP A 204 -1.37 19.39 10.12
CA ASP A 204 -0.83 18.04 10.23
C ASP A 204 -1.90 17.00 9.85
N LYS A 205 -3.14 17.16 10.33
CA LYS A 205 -4.26 16.29 10.00
C LYS A 205 -4.59 16.33 8.49
N LYS A 206 -4.63 17.51 7.89
CA LYS A 206 -4.85 17.66 6.44
C LYS A 206 -3.75 16.98 5.62
N ALA A 207 -2.50 17.14 6.03
CA ALA A 207 -1.36 16.51 5.37
C ALA A 207 -1.45 14.97 5.44
N ILE A 208 -1.74 14.40 6.60
CA ILE A 208 -1.89 12.96 6.77
C ILE A 208 -3.07 12.42 5.95
N LYS A 209 -4.22 13.12 5.95
CA LYS A 209 -5.39 12.74 5.13
C LYS A 209 -5.07 12.72 3.65
N ALA A 210 -4.49 13.81 3.13
CA ALA A 210 -4.11 13.89 1.72
C ALA A 210 -3.08 12.82 1.33
N THR A 211 -2.10 12.55 2.21
CA THR A 211 -1.09 11.52 1.98
C THR A 211 -1.71 10.11 1.96
N TYR A 212 -2.66 9.84 2.86
CA TYR A 212 -3.36 8.55 2.90
C TYR A 212 -4.24 8.35 1.65
N GLU A 213 -4.94 9.37 1.20
CA GLU A 213 -5.75 9.36 -0.02
C GLU A 213 -4.89 9.10 -1.27
N LEU A 214 -3.77 9.82 -1.40
CA LEU A 214 -2.80 9.60 -2.48
C LEU A 214 -2.23 8.18 -2.43
N ALA A 215 -1.92 7.66 -1.23
CA ALA A 215 -1.41 6.30 -1.05
C ALA A 215 -2.41 5.24 -1.50
N MET A 216 -3.71 5.42 -1.22
CA MET A 216 -4.76 4.49 -1.68
C MET A 216 -4.82 4.46 -3.20
N VAL A 217 -4.86 5.61 -3.87
CA VAL A 217 -4.98 5.66 -5.34
C VAL A 217 -3.71 5.14 -6.03
N LEU A 218 -2.51 5.51 -5.55
CA LEU A 218 -1.24 4.99 -6.08
C LEU A 218 -1.13 3.47 -5.88
N GLY A 219 -1.52 2.96 -4.71
CA GLY A 219 -1.52 1.53 -4.43
C GLY A 219 -2.49 0.75 -5.33
N GLU A 220 -3.68 1.29 -5.62
CA GLU A 220 -4.62 0.71 -6.58
C GLU A 220 -4.05 0.68 -7.99
N ILE A 221 -3.43 1.77 -8.45
CA ILE A 221 -2.76 1.85 -9.76
C ILE A 221 -1.66 0.78 -9.86
N HIS A 222 -0.78 0.71 -8.86
CA HIS A 222 0.30 -0.27 -8.83
C HIS A 222 -0.22 -1.72 -8.84
N ALA A 223 -1.26 -2.01 -8.03
CA ALA A 223 -1.89 -3.33 -8.01
C ALA A 223 -2.51 -3.71 -9.36
N MET A 224 -3.21 -2.78 -10.02
CA MET A 224 -3.80 -3.01 -11.35
C MET A 224 -2.72 -3.23 -12.42
N GLN A 225 -1.65 -2.45 -12.42
CA GLN A 225 -0.52 -2.61 -13.35
C GLN A 225 0.16 -3.98 -13.17
N LYS A 226 0.36 -4.40 -11.93
CA LYS A 226 0.95 -5.70 -11.59
C LYS A 226 0.05 -6.86 -11.98
N GLU A 227 -1.27 -6.76 -11.74
CA GLU A 227 -2.24 -7.79 -12.15
C GLU A 227 -2.35 -7.88 -13.66
N LYS A 228 -2.35 -6.76 -14.37
CA LYS A 228 -2.34 -6.74 -15.85
C LYS A 228 -1.11 -7.46 -16.39
N ALA A 229 0.09 -7.09 -15.96
CA ALA A 229 1.33 -7.72 -16.38
C ALA A 229 1.39 -9.23 -16.06
N ARG A 230 0.84 -9.63 -14.89
CA ARG A 230 0.72 -11.03 -14.51
C ARG A 230 -0.24 -11.80 -15.42
N SER A 231 -1.39 -11.21 -15.74
CA SER A 231 -2.41 -11.80 -16.63
C SER A 231 -1.88 -11.95 -18.06
N GLU A 232 -1.21 -10.93 -18.60
CA GLU A 232 -0.55 -10.99 -19.92
C GLU A 232 0.49 -12.12 -19.99
N LYS A 233 1.38 -12.22 -19.00
CA LYS A 233 2.37 -13.29 -18.91
C LYS A 233 1.72 -14.67 -18.80
N LYS A 234 0.61 -14.80 -18.05
CA LYS A 234 -0.12 -16.05 -17.89
C LYS A 234 -0.76 -16.48 -19.22
N ILE A 235 -1.34 -15.55 -19.98
CA ILE A 235 -1.89 -15.81 -21.33
C ILE A 235 -0.80 -16.36 -22.24
N MET A 236 0.37 -15.72 -22.31
CA MET A 236 1.50 -16.20 -23.14
C MET A 236 1.90 -17.64 -22.81
N LEU A 237 1.94 -18.00 -21.52
CA LEU A 237 2.27 -19.35 -21.08
C LEU A 237 1.17 -20.38 -21.43
N ILE A 238 -0.11 -19.98 -21.36
CA ILE A 238 -1.24 -20.82 -21.72
C ILE A 238 -1.25 -21.08 -23.24
N ASP A 239 -1.10 -20.03 -24.05
CA ASP A 239 -1.07 -20.15 -25.51
C ASP A 239 0.07 -21.05 -25.98
N ALA A 240 1.26 -20.94 -25.37
CA ALA A 240 2.37 -21.84 -25.67
C ALA A 240 2.09 -23.32 -25.34
N LYS A 241 1.28 -23.59 -24.29
CA LYS A 241 0.87 -24.96 -23.91
C LYS A 241 -0.26 -25.51 -24.80
N LEU A 242 -1.19 -24.65 -25.24
CA LEU A 242 -2.26 -25.05 -26.17
C LEU A 242 -1.68 -25.42 -27.54
N ASN A 243 -0.78 -24.59 -28.08
CA ASN A 243 -0.12 -24.87 -29.37
C ASN A 243 0.69 -26.17 -29.35
N LYS A 244 1.34 -26.52 -28.23
CA LYS A 244 2.04 -27.82 -28.12
C LYS A 244 1.09 -29.02 -28.11
N SER A 245 -0.09 -28.87 -27.50
CA SER A 245 -1.07 -29.98 -27.41
C SER A 245 -1.85 -30.21 -28.72
N GLU A 246 -1.74 -29.32 -29.73
CA GLU A 246 -2.30 -29.49 -31.07
C GLU A 246 -1.34 -30.21 -32.03
N ILE A 247 -0.06 -30.31 -31.67
CA ILE A 247 1.00 -30.90 -32.51
C ILE A 247 1.24 -32.39 -32.11
N GLU A 248 0.82 -32.80 -30.93
CA GLU A 248 0.89 -34.18 -30.41
C GLU A 248 -0.44 -34.91 -30.59
#